data_40c1b7fd78a750ca0759ca2b8980d160
#
_entry.id   40c1b7fd78a750ca0759ca2b8980d160
#
_cell.length_a   1.000
_cell.length_b   1.000
_cell.length_c   1.000
_cell.angle_alpha   90.00
_cell.angle_beta   90.00
_cell.angle_gamma   90.00
#
_symmetry.space_group_name_H-M   'P 1'
#
loop_
_entity.id
_entity.type
_entity.pdbx_description
1 polymer ?
#
loop_
_entity_poly.entity_id
_entity_poly.type
_entity_poly.pdbx_seq_one_letter_code
_entity_poly.pdbx_strand_id
1 'polypeptide(L)'
;MIDILHKLGLPINMSVQGAAIDEINAIVHWLMLVLFIGWGIFFIVSLVKFRASKNAKADYTGVKSHLSSLLEAVVAVVEIVILFGFAFPIWANRVIDVPSSDESIHLRVVAQQFAWNVHYPGPDGKFGNTRADLVDEQENPVGLDRSSDNASDDFYTVNQLHVPVDKKIRIDLTSLDVIHSFTLTELR
;
A
#
# COMPACT_ATOMS: atom_id res chain seq x y z
N MET A 1 3.61 1.28 19.71
CA MET A 1 2.60 0.74 18.76
C MET A 1 3.22 -0.21 17.76
N ILE A 2 4.28 0.13 17.04
CA ILE A 2 4.95 -0.73 16.04
C ILE A 2 5.23 -2.15 16.59
N ASP A 3 5.86 -2.28 17.77
CA ASP A 3 6.15 -3.59 18.38
C ASP A 3 4.88 -4.42 18.64
N ILE A 4 3.76 -3.74 18.94
CA ILE A 4 2.47 -4.41 19.12
C ILE A 4 1.96 -4.90 17.76
N LEU A 5 2.06 -4.08 16.71
CA LEU A 5 1.65 -4.47 15.36
C LEU A 5 2.46 -5.67 14.85
N HIS A 6 3.76 -5.71 15.08
CA HIS A 6 4.58 -6.88 14.75
C HIS A 6 4.14 -8.14 15.50
N LYS A 7 3.81 -8.03 16.78
CA LYS A 7 3.24 -9.14 17.55
C LYS A 7 1.87 -9.60 17.05
N LEU A 8 1.11 -8.70 16.40
CA LEU A 8 -0.19 -8.98 15.81
C LEU A 8 -0.11 -9.43 14.34
N GLY A 9 1.10 -9.60 13.78
CA GLY A 9 1.29 -10.17 12.46
C GLY A 9 1.76 -9.18 11.39
N LEU A 10 2.12 -7.94 11.73
CA LEU A 10 2.76 -7.04 10.76
C LEU A 10 4.13 -7.61 10.38
N PRO A 11 4.40 -7.89 9.09
CA PRO A 11 5.68 -8.43 8.63
C PRO A 11 6.86 -7.51 8.99
N ILE A 12 8.04 -8.13 9.12
CA ILE A 12 9.29 -7.37 9.34
C ILE A 12 9.56 -6.50 8.10
N ASN A 13 9.89 -5.24 8.32
CA ASN A 13 10.26 -4.34 7.24
C ASN A 13 11.66 -4.68 6.71
N MET A 14 11.79 -4.87 5.40
CA MET A 14 13.03 -5.15 4.68
C MET A 14 13.37 -4.06 3.65
N SER A 15 12.67 -2.91 3.67
CA SER A 15 12.93 -1.78 2.77
C SER A 15 13.23 -0.50 3.55
N VAL A 16 14.01 0.39 2.94
CA VAL A 16 14.33 1.69 3.55
C VAL A 16 13.08 2.55 3.75
N GLN A 17 12.19 2.55 2.77
CA GLN A 17 10.96 3.35 2.81
C GLN A 17 9.86 2.76 3.69
N GLY A 18 9.90 1.46 3.98
CA GLY A 18 8.92 0.78 4.83
C GLY A 18 8.88 1.33 6.26
N ALA A 19 9.98 1.90 6.76
CA ALA A 19 9.99 2.54 8.07
C ALA A 19 8.97 3.69 8.18
N ALA A 20 8.87 4.55 7.16
CA ALA A 20 7.89 5.64 7.13
C ALA A 20 6.44 5.12 7.05
N ILE A 21 6.23 4.00 6.35
CA ILE A 21 4.90 3.36 6.28
C ILE A 21 4.53 2.75 7.63
N ASP A 22 5.47 2.11 8.31
CA ASP A 22 5.23 1.56 9.65
C ASP A 22 4.92 2.66 10.66
N GLU A 23 5.58 3.81 10.55
CA GLU A 23 5.33 4.96 11.41
C GLU A 23 3.91 5.51 11.21
N ILE A 24 3.47 5.75 9.98
CA ILE A 24 2.10 6.21 9.72
C ILE A 24 1.07 5.17 10.14
N ASN A 25 1.33 3.88 9.94
CA ASN A 25 0.50 2.80 10.44
C ASN A 25 0.34 2.89 11.97
N ALA A 26 1.43 3.11 12.69
CA ALA A 26 1.38 3.28 14.14
C ALA A 26 0.55 4.50 14.57
N ILE A 27 0.71 5.63 13.88
CA ILE A 27 -0.05 6.87 14.14
C ILE A 27 -1.55 6.62 13.95
N VAL A 28 -1.93 6.01 12.82
CA VAL A 28 -3.33 5.70 12.51
C VAL A 28 -3.92 4.72 13.54
N HIS A 29 -3.19 3.69 13.95
CA HIS A 29 -3.65 2.76 14.99
C HIS A 29 -3.80 3.43 16.37
N TRP A 30 -2.96 4.40 16.71
CA TRP A 30 -3.17 5.20 17.91
C TRP A 30 -4.44 6.04 17.83
N LEU A 31 -4.70 6.71 16.70
CA LEU A 31 -5.93 7.44 16.48
C LEU A 31 -7.15 6.51 16.60
N MET A 32 -7.11 5.37 15.92
CA MET A 32 -8.18 4.36 15.99
C MET A 32 -8.43 3.90 17.42
N LEU A 33 -7.38 3.64 18.21
CA LEU A 33 -7.51 3.21 19.60
C LEU A 33 -8.17 4.28 20.47
N VAL A 34 -7.75 5.54 20.33
CA VAL A 34 -8.34 6.67 21.07
C VAL A 34 -9.82 6.82 20.72
N LEU A 35 -10.15 6.79 19.43
CA LEU A 35 -11.55 6.89 18.97
C LEU A 35 -12.37 5.69 19.44
N PHE A 36 -11.85 4.47 19.34
CA PHE A 36 -12.54 3.25 19.79
C PHE A 36 -12.86 3.30 21.29
N ILE A 37 -11.90 3.71 22.12
CA ILE A 37 -12.11 3.84 23.58
C ILE A 37 -13.11 4.96 23.85
N GLY A 38 -12.96 6.14 23.23
CA GLY A 38 -13.84 7.28 23.42
C GLY A 38 -15.30 6.97 23.05
N TRP A 39 -15.51 6.43 21.85
CA TRP A 39 -16.84 6.00 21.40
C TRP A 39 -17.39 4.82 22.20
N GLY A 40 -16.54 3.88 22.60
CA GLY A 40 -16.94 2.77 23.46
C GLY A 40 -17.46 3.25 24.82
N ILE A 41 -16.74 4.17 25.46
CA ILE A 41 -17.19 4.79 26.73
C ILE A 41 -18.51 5.53 26.52
N PHE A 42 -18.60 6.38 25.47
CA PHE A 42 -19.82 7.11 25.15
C PHE A 42 -21.00 6.16 24.95
N PHE A 43 -20.82 5.08 24.22
CA PHE A 43 -21.86 4.07 23.98
C PHE A 43 -22.32 3.40 25.28
N ILE A 44 -21.38 2.93 26.11
CA ILE A 44 -21.72 2.30 27.40
C ILE A 44 -22.45 3.27 28.31
N VAL A 45 -21.96 4.52 28.43
CA VAL A 45 -22.62 5.56 29.23
C VAL A 45 -24.04 5.82 28.73
N SER A 46 -24.23 5.86 27.41
CA SER A 46 -25.57 6.06 26.81
C SER A 46 -26.52 4.89 27.13
N LEU A 47 -26.07 3.64 27.01
CA LEU A 47 -26.86 2.47 27.37
C LEU A 47 -27.26 2.46 28.86
N VAL A 48 -26.32 2.80 29.74
CA VAL A 48 -26.60 2.82 31.19
C VAL A 48 -27.51 3.99 31.58
N LYS A 49 -27.26 5.19 31.03
CA LYS A 49 -27.97 6.43 31.36
C LYS A 49 -29.41 6.40 30.83
N PHE A 50 -29.60 5.97 29.60
CA PHE A 50 -30.90 6.07 28.89
C PHE A 50 -31.69 4.74 28.87
N ARG A 51 -31.31 3.75 29.68
CA ARG A 51 -32.05 2.48 29.78
C ARG A 51 -33.51 2.71 30.21
N ALA A 52 -34.45 1.95 29.67
CA ALA A 52 -35.89 2.09 29.94
C ALA A 52 -36.26 2.01 31.41
N SER A 53 -35.54 1.25 32.23
CA SER A 53 -35.77 1.19 33.68
C SER A 53 -35.47 2.46 34.44
N LYS A 54 -34.64 3.36 33.86
CA LYS A 54 -34.35 4.69 34.48
C LYS A 54 -35.12 5.82 33.82
N ASN A 55 -35.52 5.64 32.55
CA ASN A 55 -36.18 6.69 31.77
C ASN A 55 -37.48 6.12 31.19
N ALA A 56 -38.55 6.14 31.98
CA ALA A 56 -39.84 5.61 31.58
C ALA A 56 -40.53 6.43 30.47
N LYS A 57 -40.16 7.71 30.31
CA LYS A 57 -40.64 8.59 29.24
C LYS A 57 -39.50 9.14 28.44
N ALA A 58 -39.61 9.14 27.10
CA ALA A 58 -38.66 9.75 26.22
C ALA A 58 -38.68 11.26 26.29
N ASP A 59 -37.51 11.89 26.27
CA ASP A 59 -37.34 13.33 26.09
C ASP A 59 -37.05 13.62 24.61
N TYR A 60 -37.94 14.33 23.96
CA TYR A 60 -37.87 14.66 22.54
C TYR A 60 -37.24 16.03 22.27
N THR A 61 -36.82 16.78 23.31
CA THR A 61 -36.22 18.08 23.11
C THR A 61 -34.85 18.07 22.49
N GLY A 62 -34.15 16.92 22.54
CA GLY A 62 -32.83 16.72 21.98
C GLY A 62 -31.73 17.49 22.69
N VAL A 63 -30.51 17.34 22.22
CA VAL A 63 -29.32 18.01 22.74
C VAL A 63 -29.11 19.34 21.98
N LYS A 64 -28.98 20.44 22.71
CA LYS A 64 -28.76 21.80 22.16
C LYS A 64 -27.27 22.21 22.19
N SER A 65 -26.39 21.35 22.65
CA SER A 65 -24.94 21.65 22.75
C SER A 65 -24.24 21.42 21.43
N HIS A 66 -23.27 22.26 21.10
CA HIS A 66 -22.43 22.13 19.89
C HIS A 66 -21.19 21.24 20.12
N LEU A 67 -21.12 20.52 21.25
CA LEU A 67 -19.96 19.71 21.61
C LEU A 67 -19.70 18.60 20.60
N SER A 68 -20.75 17.93 20.08
CA SER A 68 -20.61 16.88 19.05
C SER A 68 -19.96 17.44 17.78
N SER A 69 -20.46 18.56 17.28
CA SER A 69 -19.93 19.20 16.07
C SER A 69 -18.48 19.67 16.26
N LEU A 70 -18.13 20.15 17.48
CA LEU A 70 -16.75 20.49 17.77
C LEU A 70 -15.83 19.26 17.76
N LEU A 71 -16.27 18.15 18.37
CA LEU A 71 -15.50 16.91 18.38
C LEU A 71 -15.32 16.34 16.96
N GLU A 72 -16.37 16.37 16.13
CA GLU A 72 -16.29 15.99 14.72
C GLU A 72 -15.27 16.86 13.96
N ALA A 73 -15.32 18.18 14.16
CA ALA A 73 -14.38 19.09 13.53
C ALA A 73 -12.93 18.84 13.97
N VAL A 74 -12.71 18.55 15.26
CA VAL A 74 -11.36 18.22 15.78
C VAL A 74 -10.85 16.92 15.15
N VAL A 75 -11.67 15.87 15.08
CA VAL A 75 -11.28 14.60 14.43
C VAL A 75 -10.98 14.83 12.95
N ALA A 76 -11.84 15.55 12.22
CA ALA A 76 -11.62 15.86 10.81
C ALA A 76 -10.30 16.63 10.58
N VAL A 77 -9.96 17.59 11.43
CA VAL A 77 -8.68 18.31 11.35
C VAL A 77 -7.50 17.35 11.58
N VAL A 78 -7.58 16.45 12.57
CA VAL A 78 -6.53 15.46 12.83
C VAL A 78 -6.34 14.54 11.62
N GLU A 79 -7.43 14.06 11.02
CA GLU A 79 -7.38 13.21 9.82
C GLU A 79 -6.78 13.95 8.62
N ILE A 80 -7.14 15.21 8.41
CA ILE A 80 -6.55 16.08 7.36
C ILE A 80 -5.03 16.22 7.58
N VAL A 81 -4.60 16.45 8.81
CA VAL A 81 -3.17 16.56 9.13
C VAL A 81 -2.45 15.24 8.87
N ILE A 82 -3.01 14.11 9.24
CA ILE A 82 -2.42 12.78 8.95
C ILE A 82 -2.35 12.56 7.44
N LEU A 83 -3.40 12.86 6.70
CA LEU A 83 -3.47 12.66 5.26
C LEU A 83 -2.44 13.53 4.51
N PHE A 84 -2.47 14.84 4.73
CA PHE A 84 -1.63 15.78 3.97
C PHE A 84 -0.23 15.95 4.57
N GLY A 85 -0.07 15.78 5.88
CA GLY A 85 1.23 15.91 6.56
C GLY A 85 2.08 14.63 6.51
N PHE A 86 1.48 13.47 6.37
CA PHE A 86 2.20 12.18 6.41
C PHE A 86 1.91 11.30 5.20
N ALA A 87 0.64 10.94 4.96
CA ALA A 87 0.32 9.94 3.93
C ALA A 87 0.67 10.42 2.52
N PHE A 88 0.32 11.66 2.18
CA PHE A 88 0.60 12.22 0.86
C PHE A 88 2.11 12.36 0.56
N PRO A 89 2.97 12.90 1.46
CA PRO A 89 4.41 12.92 1.25
C PRO A 89 5.03 11.53 1.09
N ILE A 90 4.61 10.55 1.89
CA ILE A 90 5.09 9.16 1.79
C ILE A 90 4.73 8.57 0.42
N TRP A 91 3.50 8.78 -0.03
CA TRP A 91 3.05 8.35 -1.36
C TRP A 91 3.81 9.07 -2.48
N ALA A 92 3.98 10.39 -2.38
CA ALA A 92 4.66 11.21 -3.38
C ALA A 92 6.09 10.75 -3.61
N ASN A 93 6.85 10.49 -2.54
CA ASN A 93 8.23 9.97 -2.61
C ASN A 93 8.34 8.61 -3.32
N ARG A 94 7.24 7.87 -3.46
CA ARG A 94 7.24 6.57 -4.14
C ARG A 94 6.84 6.64 -5.60
N VAL A 95 5.94 7.56 -5.92
CA VAL A 95 5.28 7.60 -7.24
C VAL A 95 5.81 8.75 -8.09
N ILE A 96 6.23 9.85 -7.46
CA ILE A 96 6.73 11.04 -8.15
C ILE A 96 8.26 11.01 -8.24
N ASP A 97 8.94 10.67 -7.14
CA ASP A 97 10.40 10.63 -7.07
C ASP A 97 10.95 9.27 -7.51
N VAL A 98 10.64 8.88 -8.74
CA VAL A 98 11.13 7.62 -9.30
C VAL A 98 12.64 7.74 -9.58
N PRO A 99 13.47 6.81 -9.08
CA PRO A 99 14.90 6.85 -9.32
C PRO A 99 15.23 6.72 -10.82
N SER A 100 16.28 7.41 -11.24
CA SER A 100 16.76 7.33 -12.64
C SER A 100 17.26 5.92 -12.98
N SER A 101 17.32 5.61 -14.27
CA SER A 101 17.81 4.30 -14.74
C SER A 101 19.27 4.04 -14.31
N ASP A 102 20.07 5.08 -14.16
CA ASP A 102 21.48 4.96 -13.76
C ASP A 102 21.63 4.67 -12.25
N GLU A 103 20.61 4.99 -11.45
CA GLU A 103 20.61 4.82 -10.00
C GLU A 103 19.84 3.60 -9.51
N SER A 104 19.16 2.89 -10.40
CA SER A 104 18.28 1.79 -10.05
C SER A 104 18.40 0.62 -11.02
N ILE A 105 18.08 -0.57 -10.52
CA ILE A 105 17.87 -1.73 -11.39
C ILE A 105 16.42 -1.65 -11.88
N HIS A 106 16.25 -1.65 -13.20
CA HIS A 106 14.96 -1.56 -13.84
C HIS A 106 14.44 -2.95 -14.18
N LEU A 107 13.24 -3.27 -13.73
CA LEU A 107 12.53 -4.52 -13.99
C LEU A 107 11.15 -4.23 -14.57
N ARG A 108 10.63 -5.16 -15.38
CA ARG A 108 9.22 -5.16 -15.79
C ARG A 108 8.52 -6.36 -15.19
N VAL A 109 7.34 -6.13 -14.64
CA VAL A 109 6.50 -7.19 -14.09
C VAL A 109 5.19 -7.21 -14.87
N VAL A 110 4.90 -8.33 -15.48
CA VAL A 110 3.69 -8.56 -16.28
C VAL A 110 2.81 -9.56 -15.55
N ALA A 111 1.66 -9.10 -15.09
CA ALA A 111 0.67 -9.94 -14.41
C ALA A 111 -0.22 -10.67 -15.42
N GLN A 112 -0.61 -11.88 -15.09
CA GLN A 112 -1.63 -12.64 -15.81
C GLN A 112 -2.34 -13.61 -14.86
N GLN A 113 -3.47 -14.15 -15.26
CA GLN A 113 -4.14 -15.21 -14.49
C GLN A 113 -3.48 -16.58 -14.86
N PHE A 114 -2.63 -17.25 -14.02
CA PHE A 114 -2.39 -16.84 -12.64
C PHE A 114 -0.88 -16.86 -12.39
N ALA A 115 -0.17 -15.90 -12.92
CA ALA A 115 1.29 -15.82 -12.81
C ALA A 115 1.79 -14.35 -12.78
N TRP A 116 2.98 -14.20 -12.22
CA TRP A 116 3.77 -12.98 -12.28
C TRP A 116 5.02 -13.25 -13.13
N ASN A 117 5.11 -12.59 -14.27
CA ASN A 117 6.25 -12.71 -15.17
C ASN A 117 7.19 -11.54 -14.95
N VAL A 118 8.39 -11.81 -14.45
CA VAL A 118 9.39 -10.79 -14.14
C VAL A 118 10.42 -10.77 -15.26
N HIS A 119 10.49 -9.68 -16.00
CA HIS A 119 11.41 -9.47 -17.12
C HIS A 119 12.61 -8.63 -16.68
N TYR A 120 13.79 -9.14 -16.93
CA TYR A 120 15.09 -8.55 -16.60
C TYR A 120 15.80 -8.13 -17.90
N PRO A 121 16.41 -6.93 -17.93
CA PRO A 121 17.07 -6.41 -19.13
C PRO A 121 18.48 -6.99 -19.38
N GLY A 122 18.88 -8.00 -18.59
CA GLY A 122 20.21 -8.55 -18.69
C GLY A 122 21.34 -7.60 -18.22
N PRO A 123 22.60 -7.94 -18.49
CA PRO A 123 23.77 -7.18 -18.09
C PRO A 123 23.93 -5.80 -18.76
N ASP A 124 23.37 -5.61 -19.95
CA ASP A 124 23.45 -4.32 -20.67
C ASP A 124 22.49 -3.27 -20.10
N GLY A 125 21.54 -3.68 -19.23
CA GLY A 125 20.56 -2.82 -18.58
C GLY A 125 19.50 -2.25 -19.51
N LYS A 126 19.36 -2.77 -20.74
CA LYS A 126 18.43 -2.28 -21.75
C LYS A 126 17.47 -3.40 -22.15
N PHE A 127 16.19 -3.11 -22.11
CA PHE A 127 15.18 -4.07 -22.56
C PHE A 127 15.12 -4.18 -24.08
N GLY A 128 15.05 -5.40 -24.56
CA GLY A 128 14.59 -5.70 -25.91
C GLY A 128 13.15 -5.27 -26.14
N ASN A 129 12.74 -5.21 -27.41
CA ASN A 129 11.36 -4.88 -27.75
C ASN A 129 10.41 -5.99 -27.33
N THR A 130 9.21 -5.60 -26.88
CA THR A 130 8.12 -6.52 -26.58
C THR A 130 6.95 -6.24 -27.51
N ARG A 131 6.23 -7.30 -27.94
CA ARG A 131 5.11 -7.21 -28.87
C ARG A 131 3.96 -8.09 -28.42
N ALA A 132 2.75 -7.57 -28.49
CA ALA A 132 1.55 -8.29 -28.05
C ALA A 132 1.26 -9.54 -28.89
N ASP A 133 1.61 -9.53 -30.19
CA ASP A 133 1.44 -10.66 -31.10
C ASP A 133 2.44 -11.80 -30.87
N LEU A 134 3.49 -11.55 -30.07
CA LEU A 134 4.48 -12.57 -29.67
C LEU A 134 4.21 -13.13 -28.26
N VAL A 135 3.15 -12.67 -27.58
CA VAL A 135 2.81 -13.18 -26.27
C VAL A 135 2.29 -14.60 -26.38
N ASP A 136 2.98 -15.51 -25.70
CA ASP A 136 2.58 -16.89 -25.47
C ASP A 136 2.68 -17.17 -23.97
N GLU A 137 1.60 -17.60 -23.35
CA GLU A 137 1.51 -17.75 -21.90
C GLU A 137 2.51 -18.74 -21.31
N GLN A 138 3.00 -19.69 -22.11
CA GLN A 138 3.93 -20.74 -21.68
C GLN A 138 5.37 -20.46 -22.09
N GLU A 139 5.58 -20.04 -23.36
CA GLU A 139 6.91 -19.95 -23.96
C GLU A 139 7.46 -18.51 -23.99
N ASN A 140 6.58 -17.49 -23.98
CA ASN A 140 6.98 -16.08 -24.07
C ASN A 140 5.95 -15.14 -23.42
N PRO A 141 5.70 -15.26 -22.12
CA PRO A 141 4.64 -14.52 -21.46
C PRO A 141 4.86 -12.99 -21.42
N VAL A 142 6.07 -12.52 -21.69
CA VAL A 142 6.39 -11.09 -21.79
C VAL A 142 6.35 -10.55 -23.24
N GLY A 143 6.13 -11.42 -24.23
CA GLY A 143 6.09 -11.04 -25.63
C GLY A 143 7.43 -10.53 -26.17
N LEU A 144 8.57 -11.01 -25.67
CA LEU A 144 9.90 -10.55 -26.05
C LEU A 144 10.21 -10.90 -27.50
N ASP A 145 10.57 -9.90 -28.30
CA ASP A 145 11.06 -10.07 -29.65
C ASP A 145 12.58 -10.33 -29.63
N ARG A 146 12.95 -11.61 -29.68
CA ARG A 146 14.34 -12.05 -29.67
C ARG A 146 15.16 -11.56 -30.88
N SER A 147 14.53 -11.06 -31.92
CA SER A 147 15.22 -10.47 -33.10
C SER A 147 15.53 -9.01 -32.93
N SER A 148 15.00 -8.35 -31.92
CA SER A 148 15.24 -6.93 -31.66
C SER A 148 16.60 -6.69 -31.01
N ASP A 149 17.12 -5.47 -31.21
CA ASP A 149 18.30 -5.01 -30.50
C ASP A 149 18.11 -5.10 -28.98
N ASN A 150 19.17 -5.40 -28.25
CA ASN A 150 19.23 -5.58 -26.80
C ASN A 150 18.39 -6.73 -26.21
N ALA A 151 17.76 -7.60 -27.05
CA ALA A 151 16.97 -8.74 -26.55
C ALA A 151 17.78 -10.00 -26.26
N SER A 152 19.07 -10.02 -26.64
CA SER A 152 19.90 -11.23 -26.62
C SER A 152 20.22 -11.73 -25.21
N ASP A 153 20.35 -10.82 -24.25
CA ASP A 153 20.67 -11.08 -22.85
C ASP A 153 19.48 -10.90 -21.90
N ASP A 154 18.33 -10.46 -22.43
CA ASP A 154 17.08 -10.42 -21.69
C ASP A 154 16.61 -11.82 -21.26
N PHE A 155 16.14 -11.90 -20.04
CA PHE A 155 15.51 -13.12 -19.54
C PHE A 155 14.28 -12.79 -18.68
N TYR A 156 13.45 -13.78 -18.45
CA TYR A 156 12.31 -13.63 -17.55
C TYR A 156 12.21 -14.83 -16.60
N THR A 157 11.56 -14.60 -15.49
CA THR A 157 11.21 -15.62 -14.50
C THR A 157 9.71 -15.61 -14.24
N VAL A 158 9.15 -16.75 -13.89
CA VAL A 158 7.73 -16.89 -13.57
C VAL A 158 7.57 -17.10 -12.06
N ASN A 159 6.77 -16.26 -11.41
CA ASN A 159 6.50 -16.28 -9.97
C ASN A 159 7.76 -16.19 -9.08
N GLN A 160 8.85 -15.68 -9.60
CA GLN A 160 10.10 -15.50 -8.86
C GLN A 160 10.68 -14.12 -9.14
N LEU A 161 10.81 -13.32 -8.07
CA LEU A 161 11.48 -12.03 -8.13
C LEU A 161 12.85 -12.15 -7.45
N HIS A 162 13.91 -11.92 -8.21
CA HIS A 162 15.29 -11.91 -7.71
C HIS A 162 15.86 -10.49 -7.83
N VAL A 163 16.16 -9.89 -6.69
CA VAL A 163 16.77 -8.56 -6.64
C VAL A 163 17.96 -8.54 -5.68
N PRO A 164 19.02 -7.80 -5.98
CA PRO A 164 20.15 -7.68 -5.07
C PRO A 164 19.79 -6.82 -3.85
N VAL A 165 20.45 -7.12 -2.74
CA VAL A 165 20.33 -6.35 -1.50
C VAL A 165 20.95 -4.95 -1.69
N ASP A 166 20.43 -3.96 -0.97
CA ASP A 166 20.94 -2.58 -0.94
C ASP A 166 20.97 -1.87 -2.31
N LYS A 167 20.08 -2.25 -3.21
CA LYS A 167 19.89 -1.57 -4.49
C LYS A 167 18.49 -0.95 -4.59
N LYS A 168 18.42 0.21 -5.22
CA LYS A 168 17.12 0.78 -5.64
C LYS A 168 16.59 -0.06 -6.81
N ILE A 169 15.33 -0.46 -6.71
CA ILE A 169 14.65 -1.22 -7.76
C ILE A 169 13.51 -0.36 -8.31
N ARG A 170 13.49 -0.21 -9.62
CA ARG A 170 12.38 0.38 -10.35
C ARG A 170 11.60 -0.73 -11.02
N ILE A 171 10.29 -0.78 -10.80
CA ILE A 171 9.41 -1.78 -11.40
C ILE A 171 8.38 -1.08 -12.28
N ASP A 172 8.36 -1.41 -13.56
CA ASP A 172 7.26 -1.09 -14.47
C ASP A 172 6.26 -2.24 -14.42
N LEU A 173 5.06 -1.96 -13.86
CA LEU A 173 4.02 -2.96 -13.65
C LEU A 173 2.93 -2.86 -14.73
N THR A 174 2.61 -3.98 -15.36
CA THR A 174 1.51 -4.07 -16.33
C THR A 174 0.77 -5.40 -16.17
N SER A 175 -0.33 -5.56 -16.92
CA SER A 175 -1.14 -6.79 -16.93
C SER A 175 -1.54 -7.16 -18.35
N LEU A 176 -1.66 -8.45 -18.62
CA LEU A 176 -2.17 -9.01 -19.88
C LEU A 176 -3.69 -9.13 -19.89
N ASP A 177 -4.34 -9.20 -18.74
CA ASP A 177 -5.75 -9.56 -18.64
C ASP A 177 -6.54 -8.58 -17.74
N VAL A 178 -6.60 -8.80 -16.43
CA VAL A 178 -7.39 -8.04 -15.48
C VAL A 178 -6.48 -7.26 -14.50
N ILE A 179 -7.09 -6.52 -13.58
CA ILE A 179 -6.35 -5.81 -12.53
C ILE A 179 -5.83 -6.82 -11.50
N HIS A 180 -4.52 -6.75 -11.21
CA HIS A 180 -3.84 -7.53 -10.19
C HIS A 180 -3.21 -6.62 -9.14
N SER A 181 -3.05 -7.13 -7.91
CA SER A 181 -2.32 -6.46 -6.84
C SER A 181 -0.94 -7.10 -6.66
N PHE A 182 0.10 -6.40 -7.11
CA PHE A 182 1.48 -6.81 -6.87
C PHE A 182 1.91 -6.35 -5.48
N THR A 183 1.97 -7.28 -4.53
CA THR A 183 2.21 -6.96 -3.12
C THR A 183 3.47 -7.67 -2.62
N LEU A 184 4.41 -6.88 -2.09
CA LEU A 184 5.61 -7.34 -1.41
C LEU A 184 5.58 -6.79 0.02
N THR A 185 4.94 -7.50 0.94
CA THR A 185 4.60 -7.02 2.29
C THR A 185 5.81 -6.63 3.13
N GLU A 186 6.94 -7.30 2.93
CA GLU A 186 8.20 -7.03 3.61
C GLU A 186 8.97 -5.84 3.00
N LEU A 187 8.69 -5.51 1.73
CA LEU A 187 9.35 -4.42 1.00
C LEU A 187 8.48 -3.16 0.90
N ARG A 188 7.41 -3.07 1.70
CA ARG A 188 6.46 -1.94 1.75
C ARG A 188 7.08 -0.57 1.88
#